data_798af0a4158ba745ec58f1b1225d9f35
#
_entry.id   798af0a4158ba745ec58f1b1225d9f35
#
_cell.length_a   1.000
_cell.length_b   1.000
_cell.length_c   1.000
_cell.angle_alpha   90.00
_cell.angle_beta   90.00
_cell.angle_gamma   90.00
#
_symmetry.space_group_name_H-M   'P 1'
#
loop_
_entity.id
_entity.type
_entity.pdbx_description
1 polymer ?
#
loop_
_entity_poly.entity_id
_entity_poly.type
_entity_poly.pdbx_seq_one_letter_code
_entity_poly.pdbx_strand_id
1 'polypeptide(L)'
;TLKKLTNGKHSITVFAGGRLGAEKDAIEQTKIGAIAMTRVNVAPMNNICPATMVPTMPFLFHSTEHMRKVLDGPIGDEILKSCEDQGFIALAFYDSGSRSIYSPKKQIKTLADVKGMKIRVQQSDLWVALLEAMGANATPMPYGEVYTALKTGLVDAAENNYPSYESSRHYEVAKYFSKTEHSMAPEILLFSKRVWDTLSADDQKAIRQAAKESVPYMRKIWDDREAKSLATVKAGGSLVTEVDKASFQAAMKPVYDKFITDPKLKDMVKRIQDIK
;
A
#
# COMPACT_ATOMS: atom_id res chain seq x y z
N THR A 1 10.71 -19.59 9.14
CA THR A 1 11.97 -18.96 9.57
C THR A 1 11.97 -18.70 11.08
N LEU A 2 11.03 -17.91 11.63
CA LEU A 2 11.03 -17.52 13.05
C LEU A 2 11.08 -18.74 14.00
N LYS A 3 10.21 -19.74 13.79
CA LYS A 3 10.19 -20.97 14.59
C LYS A 3 11.56 -21.66 14.63
N LYS A 4 12.27 -21.69 13.49
CA LYS A 4 13.61 -22.26 13.38
C LYS A 4 14.64 -21.41 14.14
N LEU A 5 14.61 -20.08 13.96
CA LEU A 5 15.55 -19.17 14.61
C LEU A 5 15.40 -19.12 16.14
N THR A 6 14.25 -19.48 16.67
CA THR A 6 13.94 -19.48 18.11
C THR A 6 13.84 -20.88 18.71
N ASN A 7 14.34 -21.92 18.01
CA ASN A 7 14.29 -23.31 18.47
C ASN A 7 12.86 -23.75 18.89
N GLY A 8 11.85 -23.29 18.16
CA GLY A 8 10.44 -23.60 18.42
C GLY A 8 9.74 -22.74 19.45
N LYS A 9 10.45 -21.80 20.09
CA LYS A 9 9.89 -20.94 21.14
C LYS A 9 8.78 -20.02 20.60
N HIS A 10 8.95 -19.47 19.40
CA HIS A 10 7.99 -18.58 18.76
C HIS A 10 7.56 -19.09 17.39
N SER A 11 6.28 -18.89 17.08
CA SER A 11 5.70 -19.15 15.78
C SER A 11 4.72 -18.05 15.41
N ILE A 12 4.38 -17.95 14.12
CA ILE A 12 3.41 -16.97 13.62
C ILE A 12 2.21 -17.74 13.06
N THR A 13 1.03 -17.39 13.58
CA THR A 13 -0.25 -17.83 13.00
C THR A 13 -0.83 -16.68 12.20
N VAL A 14 -1.09 -16.91 10.91
CA VAL A 14 -1.63 -15.91 10.00
C VAL A 14 -3.15 -15.98 9.96
N PHE A 15 -3.81 -14.85 10.22
CA PHE A 15 -5.25 -14.66 10.07
C PHE A 15 -5.50 -13.81 8.83
N ALA A 16 -5.62 -14.47 7.69
CA ALA A 16 -5.81 -13.81 6.41
C ALA A 16 -7.25 -13.34 6.18
N GLY A 17 -7.44 -12.45 5.19
CA GLY A 17 -8.77 -12.06 4.71
C GLY A 17 -9.56 -11.17 5.65
N GLY A 18 -8.89 -10.36 6.46
CA GLY A 18 -9.55 -9.41 7.36
C GLY A 18 -10.25 -10.06 8.57
N ARG A 19 -9.90 -11.29 8.94
CA ARG A 19 -10.53 -12.02 10.06
C ARG A 19 -10.41 -11.30 11.40
N LEU A 20 -9.40 -10.48 11.59
CA LEU A 20 -9.16 -9.72 12.81
C LEU A 20 -9.58 -8.25 12.70
N GLY A 21 -10.34 -7.90 11.68
CA GLY A 21 -10.84 -6.57 11.41
C GLY A 21 -10.27 -5.94 10.14
N ALA A 22 -10.78 -4.76 9.79
CA ALA A 22 -10.24 -3.94 8.71
C ALA A 22 -8.83 -3.41 9.06
N GLU A 23 -8.13 -2.82 8.08
CA GLU A 23 -6.75 -2.36 8.30
C GLU A 23 -6.64 -1.40 9.49
N LYS A 24 -7.54 -0.42 9.63
CA LYS A 24 -7.56 0.48 10.80
C LYS A 24 -7.71 -0.25 12.12
N ASP A 25 -8.60 -1.25 12.18
CA ASP A 25 -8.83 -2.03 13.38
C ASP A 25 -7.60 -2.87 13.73
N ALA A 26 -6.98 -3.51 12.74
CA ALA A 26 -5.76 -4.30 12.91
C ALA A 26 -4.59 -3.43 13.38
N ILE A 27 -4.45 -2.21 12.86
CA ILE A 27 -3.45 -1.24 13.30
C ILE A 27 -3.66 -0.89 14.77
N GLU A 28 -4.88 -0.54 15.17
CA GLU A 28 -5.19 -0.19 16.56
C GLU A 28 -4.98 -1.37 17.52
N GLN A 29 -5.44 -2.57 17.16
CA GLN A 29 -5.22 -3.79 17.93
C GLN A 29 -3.73 -4.12 18.10
N THR A 30 -2.92 -3.86 17.08
CA THR A 30 -1.47 -4.02 17.15
C THR A 30 -0.84 -2.98 18.09
N LYS A 31 -1.29 -1.73 18.02
CA LYS A 31 -0.82 -0.65 18.89
C LYS A 31 -1.04 -0.96 20.37
N ILE A 32 -2.21 -1.47 20.72
CA ILE A 32 -2.55 -1.81 22.11
C ILE A 32 -2.04 -3.20 22.55
N GLY A 33 -1.46 -3.99 21.64
CA GLY A 33 -0.90 -5.31 21.94
C GLY A 33 -1.89 -6.46 21.93
N ALA A 34 -3.13 -6.26 21.47
CA ALA A 34 -4.11 -7.33 21.29
C ALA A 34 -3.72 -8.28 20.14
N ILE A 35 -3.06 -7.75 19.13
CA ILE A 35 -2.42 -8.49 18.05
C ILE A 35 -0.93 -8.21 18.10
N ALA A 36 -0.10 -9.24 17.97
CA ALA A 36 1.36 -9.07 18.00
C ALA A 36 1.90 -8.42 16.73
N MET A 37 1.36 -8.78 15.57
CA MET A 37 1.81 -8.31 14.26
C MET A 37 0.64 -8.08 13.32
N THR A 38 0.80 -7.11 12.42
CA THR A 38 -0.09 -6.94 11.27
C THR A 38 0.70 -6.51 10.04
N ARG A 39 0.20 -6.87 8.86
CA ARG A 39 0.67 -6.35 7.59
C ARG A 39 -0.46 -5.53 6.98
N VAL A 40 -0.19 -4.28 6.69
CA VAL A 40 -1.13 -3.33 6.09
C VAL A 40 -0.45 -2.52 5.01
N ASN A 41 -1.23 -1.90 4.12
CA ASN A 41 -0.67 -0.88 3.24
C ASN A 41 -0.18 0.33 4.05
N VAL A 42 0.81 1.05 3.57
CA VAL A 42 1.33 2.24 4.27
C VAL A 42 0.32 3.39 4.34
N ALA A 43 -0.67 3.42 3.45
CA ALA A 43 -1.64 4.51 3.37
C ALA A 43 -2.43 4.72 4.68
N PRO A 44 -3.02 3.71 5.32
CA PRO A 44 -3.67 3.88 6.63
C PRO A 44 -2.73 4.34 7.76
N MET A 45 -1.41 4.21 7.56
CA MET A 45 -0.40 4.68 8.52
C MET A 45 -0.03 6.15 8.35
N ASN A 46 -0.41 6.81 7.25
CA ASN A 46 0.02 8.17 6.94
C ASN A 46 -0.27 9.18 8.04
N ASN A 47 -1.45 9.08 8.65
CA ASN A 47 -1.87 10.00 9.73
C ASN A 47 -1.24 9.63 11.09
N ILE A 48 -0.68 8.43 11.23
CA ILE A 48 -0.08 7.93 12.48
C ILE A 48 1.43 8.12 12.45
N CYS A 49 2.05 7.74 11.35
CA CYS A 49 3.49 7.77 11.13
C CYS A 49 3.78 8.59 9.87
N PRO A 50 4.02 9.90 9.98
CA PRO A 50 4.07 10.82 8.83
C PRO A 50 5.11 10.46 7.75
N ALA A 51 6.23 9.83 8.12
CA ALA A 51 7.23 9.43 7.14
C ALA A 51 6.70 8.38 6.14
N THR A 52 5.62 7.64 6.49
CA THR A 52 4.98 6.71 5.56
C THR A 52 4.25 7.42 4.41
N MET A 53 4.02 8.73 4.51
CA MET A 53 3.52 9.52 3.40
C MET A 53 4.47 9.51 2.22
N VAL A 54 5.77 9.50 2.47
CA VAL A 54 6.79 9.57 1.41
C VAL A 54 6.65 8.43 0.40
N PRO A 55 6.70 7.14 0.78
CA PRO A 55 6.51 6.05 -0.18
C PRO A 55 5.09 5.95 -0.74
N THR A 56 4.13 6.69 -0.18
CA THR A 56 2.76 6.79 -0.69
C THR A 56 2.62 7.81 -1.82
N MET A 57 3.56 8.78 -1.91
CA MET A 57 3.44 9.89 -2.85
C MET A 57 3.26 9.42 -4.30
N PRO A 58 2.36 10.08 -5.05
CA PRO A 58 2.08 9.69 -6.43
C PRO A 58 3.29 9.89 -7.33
N PHE A 59 3.51 8.92 -8.21
CA PHE A 59 4.58 8.93 -9.23
C PHE A 59 5.99 9.17 -8.69
N LEU A 60 6.25 8.83 -7.43
CA LEU A 60 7.58 9.02 -6.83
C LEU A 60 8.60 8.01 -7.34
N PHE A 61 8.19 6.75 -7.47
CA PHE A 61 9.06 5.68 -7.94
C PHE A 61 8.96 5.51 -9.46
N HIS A 62 10.11 5.37 -10.13
CA HIS A 62 10.19 5.21 -11.58
C HIS A 62 9.94 3.78 -12.04
N SER A 63 10.24 2.81 -11.18
CA SER A 63 10.12 1.38 -11.44
C SER A 63 10.03 0.59 -10.15
N THR A 64 9.70 -0.68 -10.26
CA THR A 64 9.73 -1.61 -9.12
C THR A 64 11.14 -1.74 -8.54
N GLU A 65 12.15 -1.80 -9.40
CA GLU A 65 13.57 -1.87 -9.00
C GLU A 65 13.99 -0.62 -8.22
N HIS A 66 13.60 0.56 -8.69
CA HIS A 66 13.86 1.83 -8.00
C HIS A 66 13.21 1.82 -6.61
N MET A 67 11.94 1.45 -6.51
CA MET A 67 11.23 1.34 -5.23
C MET A 67 11.95 0.37 -4.28
N ARG A 68 12.28 -0.84 -4.75
CA ARG A 68 12.98 -1.85 -3.94
C ARG A 68 14.33 -1.34 -3.45
N LYS A 69 15.09 -0.69 -4.32
CA LYS A 69 16.39 -0.09 -3.97
C LYS A 69 16.27 0.96 -2.87
N VAL A 70 15.27 1.83 -2.96
CA VAL A 70 14.99 2.86 -1.95
C VAL A 70 14.58 2.23 -0.61
N LEU A 71 13.63 1.31 -0.63
CA LEU A 71 13.04 0.74 0.58
C LEU A 71 13.97 -0.26 1.29
N ASP A 72 14.90 -0.88 0.58
CA ASP A 72 15.93 -1.76 1.16
C ASP A 72 17.15 -1.00 1.70
N GLY A 73 17.24 0.28 1.41
CA GLY A 73 18.36 1.13 1.78
C GLY A 73 18.09 1.99 3.03
N PRO A 74 18.98 2.95 3.30
CA PRO A 74 18.91 3.81 4.49
C PRO A 74 17.61 4.59 4.61
N ILE A 75 17.00 5.00 3.49
CA ILE A 75 15.75 5.75 3.48
C ILE A 75 14.60 4.85 4.00
N GLY A 76 14.54 3.60 3.55
CA GLY A 76 13.57 2.63 4.06
C GLY A 76 13.73 2.39 5.56
N ASP A 77 14.96 2.22 6.04
CA ASP A 77 15.25 2.07 7.46
C ASP A 77 14.79 3.28 8.29
N GLU A 78 15.03 4.48 7.76
CA GLU A 78 14.62 5.74 8.40
C GLU A 78 13.09 5.83 8.54
N ILE A 79 12.35 5.44 7.50
CA ILE A 79 10.88 5.40 7.53
C ILE A 79 10.39 4.36 8.55
N LEU A 80 10.92 3.14 8.52
CA LEU A 80 10.54 2.08 9.47
C LEU A 80 10.77 2.52 10.91
N LYS A 81 11.92 3.11 11.19
CA LYS A 81 12.28 3.58 12.54
C LYS A 81 11.36 4.69 13.04
N SER A 82 10.87 5.54 12.15
CA SER A 82 10.03 6.69 12.53
C SER A 82 8.70 6.30 13.16
N CYS A 83 8.24 5.07 13.00
CA CYS A 83 6.98 4.58 13.57
C CYS A 83 7.10 4.10 15.03
N GLU A 84 8.31 4.03 15.57
CA GLU A 84 8.57 3.49 16.91
C GLU A 84 7.91 4.35 18.01
N ASP A 85 7.99 5.67 17.90
CA ASP A 85 7.37 6.60 18.83
C ASP A 85 5.83 6.55 18.82
N GLN A 86 5.25 5.92 17.79
CA GLN A 86 3.81 5.74 17.66
C GLN A 86 3.29 4.39 18.18
N GLY A 87 4.18 3.58 18.77
CA GLY A 87 3.83 2.31 19.37
C GLY A 87 4.00 1.09 18.46
N PHE A 88 4.77 1.23 17.38
CA PHE A 88 5.03 0.17 16.41
C PHE A 88 6.51 -0.06 16.19
N ILE A 89 6.92 -1.32 16.15
CA ILE A 89 8.20 -1.73 15.58
C ILE A 89 7.92 -2.14 14.13
N ALA A 90 8.22 -1.26 13.20
CA ALA A 90 8.10 -1.56 11.78
C ALA A 90 9.29 -2.38 11.31
N LEU A 91 9.05 -3.57 10.78
CA LEU A 91 10.08 -4.58 10.55
C LEU A 91 10.57 -4.63 9.10
N ALA A 92 9.67 -4.41 8.13
CA ALA A 92 10.00 -4.52 6.72
C ALA A 92 8.92 -3.87 5.86
N PHE A 93 9.29 -3.57 4.61
CA PHE A 93 8.36 -3.28 3.54
C PHE A 93 8.17 -4.52 2.66
N TYR A 94 6.94 -4.72 2.21
CA TYR A 94 6.59 -5.70 1.19
C TYR A 94 6.07 -4.99 -0.05
N ASP A 95 6.27 -5.60 -1.21
CA ASP A 95 5.76 -5.05 -2.46
C ASP A 95 4.23 -5.08 -2.48
N SER A 96 3.65 -4.08 -3.13
CA SER A 96 2.22 -3.98 -3.42
C SER A 96 1.95 -3.65 -4.90
N GLY A 97 2.97 -3.55 -5.70
CA GLY A 97 2.90 -3.21 -7.12
C GLY A 97 2.35 -1.81 -7.38
N SER A 98 2.17 -1.49 -8.64
CA SER A 98 1.53 -0.25 -9.08
C SER A 98 0.02 -0.34 -8.93
N ARG A 99 -0.57 0.76 -8.47
CA ARG A 99 -2.01 0.92 -8.32
C ARG A 99 -2.58 1.69 -9.50
N SER A 100 -3.71 1.21 -10.01
CA SER A 100 -4.41 1.81 -11.15
C SER A 100 -5.92 1.88 -10.90
N ILE A 101 -6.60 2.76 -11.61
CA ILE A 101 -8.05 2.97 -11.47
C ILE A 101 -8.80 1.94 -12.32
N TYR A 102 -9.85 1.36 -11.75
CA TYR A 102 -10.77 0.49 -12.46
C TYR A 102 -12.22 0.85 -12.19
N SER A 103 -13.08 0.71 -13.21
CA SER A 103 -14.46 1.12 -13.15
C SER A 103 -15.41 0.14 -13.86
N PRO A 104 -16.71 0.11 -13.44
CA PRO A 104 -17.73 -0.72 -14.07
C PRO A 104 -18.14 -0.27 -15.48
N LYS A 105 -18.10 1.04 -15.77
CA LYS A 105 -18.84 1.61 -16.89
C LYS A 105 -18.01 2.14 -18.05
N LYS A 106 -16.76 2.58 -17.79
CA LYS A 106 -15.95 3.24 -18.84
C LYS A 106 -14.45 3.08 -18.62
N GLN A 107 -13.70 3.14 -19.70
CA GLN A 107 -12.26 3.32 -19.67
C GLN A 107 -11.93 4.77 -19.28
N ILE A 108 -10.83 4.92 -18.55
CA ILE A 108 -10.22 6.21 -18.25
C ILE A 108 -8.98 6.34 -19.15
N LYS A 109 -8.91 7.38 -19.95
CA LYS A 109 -7.79 7.63 -20.86
C LYS A 109 -7.01 8.87 -20.47
N THR A 110 -7.70 9.88 -20.00
CA THR A 110 -7.14 11.18 -19.61
C THR A 110 -7.65 11.61 -18.25
N LEU A 111 -7.04 12.65 -17.69
CA LEU A 111 -7.48 13.26 -16.44
C LEU A 111 -8.95 13.73 -16.50
N ALA A 112 -9.39 14.22 -17.65
CA ALA A 112 -10.78 14.67 -17.83
C ALA A 112 -11.81 13.56 -17.59
N ASP A 113 -11.46 12.30 -17.84
CA ASP A 113 -12.36 11.16 -17.70
C ASP A 113 -12.70 10.84 -16.22
N VAL A 114 -11.85 11.24 -15.29
CA VAL A 114 -12.07 11.01 -13.84
C VAL A 114 -12.81 12.15 -13.16
N LYS A 115 -12.98 13.27 -13.84
CA LYS A 115 -13.63 14.46 -13.26
C LYS A 115 -15.04 14.13 -12.77
N GLY A 116 -15.28 14.41 -11.48
CA GLY A 116 -16.56 14.20 -10.83
C GLY A 116 -16.91 12.75 -10.51
N MET A 117 -16.07 11.78 -10.88
CA MET A 117 -16.29 10.38 -10.51
C MET A 117 -16.15 10.19 -9.00
N LYS A 118 -17.04 9.42 -8.40
CA LYS A 118 -16.91 8.94 -7.02
C LYS A 118 -15.95 7.77 -7.03
N ILE A 119 -14.72 7.98 -6.54
CA ILE A 119 -13.69 6.94 -6.52
C ILE A 119 -13.37 6.54 -5.09
N ARG A 120 -13.55 5.26 -4.77
CA ARG A 120 -13.14 4.72 -3.49
C ARG A 120 -11.63 4.82 -3.33
N VAL A 121 -11.19 5.26 -2.15
CA VAL A 121 -9.80 5.31 -1.76
C VAL A 121 -9.57 4.63 -0.40
N GLN A 122 -8.32 4.34 -0.10
CA GLN A 122 -7.90 3.92 1.24
C GLN A 122 -8.16 5.04 2.25
N GLN A 123 -8.30 4.68 3.52
CA GLN A 123 -8.58 5.62 4.61
C GLN A 123 -7.31 6.41 4.99
N SER A 124 -6.96 7.36 4.16
CA SER A 124 -5.81 8.26 4.29
C SER A 124 -6.16 9.62 3.69
N ASP A 125 -5.85 10.69 4.40
CA ASP A 125 -6.06 12.06 3.94
C ASP A 125 -5.25 12.36 2.67
N LEU A 126 -4.06 11.76 2.56
CA LEU A 126 -3.24 11.85 1.36
C LEU A 126 -3.94 11.22 0.15
N TRP A 127 -4.54 10.04 0.32
CA TRP A 127 -5.29 9.38 -0.76
C TRP A 127 -6.53 10.17 -1.18
N VAL A 128 -7.24 10.77 -0.23
CA VAL A 128 -8.35 11.68 -0.53
C VAL A 128 -7.85 12.83 -1.40
N ALA A 129 -6.82 13.52 -0.97
CA ALA A 129 -6.26 14.66 -1.71
C ALA A 129 -5.68 14.26 -3.08
N LEU A 130 -5.11 13.06 -3.20
CA LEU A 130 -4.55 12.54 -4.45
C LEU A 130 -5.64 12.41 -5.52
N LEU A 131 -6.77 11.79 -5.19
CA LEU A 131 -7.88 11.62 -6.13
C LEU A 131 -8.62 12.94 -6.38
N GLU A 132 -8.75 13.80 -5.39
CA GLU A 132 -9.31 15.15 -5.56
C GLU A 132 -8.44 16.03 -6.47
N ALA A 133 -7.11 15.89 -6.40
CA ALA A 133 -6.19 16.55 -7.33
C ALA A 133 -6.37 16.11 -8.79
N MET A 134 -6.88 14.89 -8.99
CA MET A 134 -7.28 14.40 -10.32
C MET A 134 -8.65 14.95 -10.77
N GLY A 135 -9.38 15.64 -9.91
CA GLY A 135 -10.73 16.14 -10.17
C GLY A 135 -11.85 15.15 -9.81
N ALA A 136 -11.52 14.03 -9.19
CA ALA A 136 -12.49 13.05 -8.71
C ALA A 136 -13.04 13.43 -7.33
N ASN A 137 -14.15 12.80 -6.93
CA ASN A 137 -14.70 12.83 -5.59
C ASN A 137 -14.21 11.59 -4.84
N ALA A 138 -13.24 11.75 -3.96
CA ALA A 138 -12.67 10.64 -3.20
C ALA A 138 -13.64 10.18 -2.10
N THR A 139 -13.85 8.87 -2.01
CA THR A 139 -14.70 8.24 -1.01
C THR A 139 -13.88 7.23 -0.21
N PRO A 140 -13.33 7.61 0.96
CA PRO A 140 -12.57 6.68 1.80
C PRO A 140 -13.51 5.64 2.41
N MET A 141 -13.13 4.36 2.29
CA MET A 141 -13.85 3.25 2.91
C MET A 141 -12.95 2.03 3.10
N PRO A 142 -13.29 1.13 4.06
CA PRO A 142 -12.60 -0.12 4.26
C PRO A 142 -12.58 -0.99 3.00
N TYR A 143 -11.49 -1.72 2.81
CA TYR A 143 -11.29 -2.55 1.61
C TYR A 143 -12.39 -3.61 1.40
N GLY A 144 -12.88 -4.23 2.47
CA GLY A 144 -13.93 -5.25 2.40
C GLY A 144 -15.28 -4.77 1.87
N GLU A 145 -15.51 -3.46 1.83
CA GLU A 145 -16.77 -2.88 1.34
C GLU A 145 -16.77 -2.56 -0.16
N VAL A 146 -15.59 -2.59 -0.78
CA VAL A 146 -15.39 -2.06 -2.15
C VAL A 146 -16.16 -2.85 -3.20
N TYR A 147 -16.18 -4.18 -3.12
CA TYR A 147 -16.93 -5.02 -4.07
C TYR A 147 -18.40 -4.60 -4.13
N THR A 148 -19.04 -4.49 -2.97
CA THR A 148 -20.45 -4.10 -2.88
C THR A 148 -20.66 -2.66 -3.35
N ALA A 149 -19.79 -1.74 -2.97
CA ALA A 149 -19.86 -0.34 -3.39
C ALA A 149 -19.77 -0.18 -4.91
N LEU A 150 -18.90 -0.95 -5.58
CA LEU A 150 -18.81 -0.98 -7.05
C LEU A 150 -20.05 -1.60 -7.68
N LYS A 151 -20.52 -2.74 -7.13
CA LYS A 151 -21.67 -3.48 -7.65
C LYS A 151 -22.97 -2.68 -7.57
N THR A 152 -23.17 -1.95 -6.48
CA THR A 152 -24.38 -1.15 -6.25
C THR A 152 -24.34 0.25 -6.85
N GLY A 153 -23.16 0.69 -7.32
CA GLY A 153 -22.99 2.05 -7.83
C GLY A 153 -22.85 3.11 -6.74
N LEU A 154 -22.59 2.72 -5.50
CA LEU A 154 -22.26 3.65 -4.40
C LEU A 154 -21.00 4.44 -4.75
N VAL A 155 -20.04 3.80 -5.42
CA VAL A 155 -18.90 4.45 -6.05
C VAL A 155 -18.85 4.11 -7.53
N ASP A 156 -18.24 5.01 -8.32
CA ASP A 156 -18.09 4.87 -9.77
C ASP A 156 -16.82 4.11 -10.16
N ALA A 157 -15.86 4.07 -9.27
CA ALA A 157 -14.56 3.41 -9.48
C ALA A 157 -13.86 3.12 -8.15
N ALA A 158 -12.80 2.33 -8.25
CA ALA A 158 -11.82 2.11 -7.19
C ALA A 158 -10.43 2.04 -7.84
N GLU A 159 -9.39 1.89 -7.03
CA GLU A 159 -8.03 1.76 -7.52
C GLU A 159 -7.26 0.73 -6.69
N ASN A 160 -6.42 -0.06 -7.33
CA ASN A 160 -5.58 -1.06 -6.68
C ASN A 160 -4.59 -1.71 -7.68
N ASN A 161 -3.80 -2.66 -7.19
CA ASN A 161 -2.90 -3.52 -7.95
C ASN A 161 -3.65 -4.73 -8.56
N TYR A 162 -3.01 -5.48 -9.46
CA TYR A 162 -3.62 -6.65 -10.09
C TYR A 162 -3.98 -7.77 -9.10
N PRO A 163 -3.11 -8.20 -8.16
CA PRO A 163 -3.46 -9.23 -7.20
C PRO A 163 -4.69 -8.90 -6.34
N SER A 164 -4.82 -7.65 -5.89
CA SER A 164 -5.98 -7.21 -5.12
C SER A 164 -7.24 -7.13 -5.97
N TYR A 165 -7.14 -6.58 -7.17
CA TYR A 165 -8.22 -6.50 -8.15
C TYR A 165 -8.77 -7.89 -8.51
N GLU A 166 -7.90 -8.88 -8.62
CA GLU A 166 -8.28 -10.29 -8.87
C GLU A 166 -8.83 -10.97 -7.63
N SER A 167 -8.09 -10.99 -6.50
CA SER A 167 -8.44 -11.78 -5.32
C SER A 167 -9.69 -11.32 -4.60
N SER A 168 -9.99 -10.01 -4.64
CA SER A 168 -11.24 -9.44 -4.12
C SER A 168 -12.41 -9.53 -5.11
N ARG A 169 -12.17 -10.08 -6.30
CA ARG A 169 -13.14 -10.22 -7.38
C ARG A 169 -13.69 -8.89 -7.91
N HIS A 170 -13.00 -7.78 -7.64
CA HIS A 170 -13.41 -6.47 -8.15
C HIS A 170 -13.51 -6.47 -9.69
N TYR A 171 -12.67 -7.24 -10.38
CA TYR A 171 -12.70 -7.39 -11.84
C TYR A 171 -14.01 -7.94 -12.38
N GLU A 172 -14.82 -8.62 -11.57
CA GLU A 172 -16.14 -9.11 -11.99
C GLU A 172 -17.18 -8.00 -12.09
N VAL A 173 -17.05 -6.97 -11.27
CA VAL A 173 -17.99 -5.83 -11.20
C VAL A 173 -17.43 -4.53 -11.79
N ALA A 174 -16.13 -4.49 -12.10
CA ALA A 174 -15.45 -3.32 -12.67
C ALA A 174 -14.44 -3.78 -13.73
N LYS A 175 -14.89 -3.98 -14.95
CA LYS A 175 -14.13 -4.58 -16.06
C LYS A 175 -13.08 -3.66 -16.70
N TYR A 176 -13.22 -2.36 -16.55
CA TYR A 176 -12.34 -1.39 -17.19
C TYR A 176 -11.19 -1.03 -16.26
N PHE A 177 -10.01 -1.60 -16.52
CA PHE A 177 -8.79 -1.33 -15.77
C PHE A 177 -7.90 -0.38 -16.57
N SER A 178 -7.76 0.84 -16.08
CA SER A 178 -7.00 1.90 -16.74
C SER A 178 -5.67 2.10 -16.01
N LYS A 179 -4.56 1.86 -16.71
CA LYS A 179 -3.21 1.83 -16.14
C LYS A 179 -2.69 3.22 -15.79
N THR A 180 -3.31 3.84 -14.81
CA THR A 180 -2.84 5.13 -14.27
C THR A 180 -1.51 4.99 -13.54
N GLU A 181 -1.28 3.85 -12.92
CA GLU A 181 -0.03 3.52 -12.20
C GLU A 181 0.43 4.70 -11.31
N HIS A 182 -0.52 5.29 -10.61
CA HIS A 182 -0.35 6.57 -9.92
C HIS A 182 0.39 6.47 -8.59
N SER A 183 0.51 5.28 -8.02
CA SER A 183 1.27 5.06 -6.78
C SER A 183 1.76 3.61 -6.70
N MET A 184 2.93 3.45 -6.07
CA MET A 184 3.52 2.15 -5.72
C MET A 184 3.59 1.99 -4.19
N ALA A 185 2.64 2.57 -3.45
CA ALA A 185 2.60 2.53 -1.99
C ALA A 185 2.78 1.09 -1.46
N PRO A 186 3.87 0.80 -0.72
CA PRO A 186 4.18 -0.56 -0.27
C PRO A 186 3.28 -1.01 0.87
N GLU A 187 3.35 -2.30 1.19
CA GLU A 187 2.86 -2.84 2.45
C GLU A 187 3.94 -2.69 3.53
N ILE A 188 3.52 -2.55 4.77
CA ILE A 188 4.41 -2.45 5.92
C ILE A 188 4.08 -3.54 6.94
N LEU A 189 5.11 -4.21 7.44
CA LEU A 189 5.00 -5.23 8.47
C LEU A 189 5.24 -4.59 9.83
N LEU A 190 4.20 -4.49 10.63
CA LEU A 190 4.19 -3.84 11.94
C LEU A 190 4.16 -4.86 13.05
N PHE A 191 5.00 -4.65 14.07
CA PHE A 191 4.97 -5.39 15.33
C PHE A 191 4.52 -4.47 16.45
N SER A 192 3.71 -4.96 17.39
CA SER A 192 3.30 -4.21 18.57
C SER A 192 4.52 -3.86 19.43
N LYS A 193 4.75 -2.57 19.67
CA LYS A 193 5.83 -2.16 20.60
C LYS A 193 5.58 -2.66 22.02
N ARG A 194 4.33 -2.73 22.46
CA ARG A 194 3.97 -3.28 23.77
C ARG A 194 4.38 -4.73 23.92
N VAL A 195 4.12 -5.55 22.92
CA VAL A 195 4.54 -6.96 22.91
C VAL A 195 6.06 -7.05 22.75
N TRP A 196 6.65 -6.24 21.88
CA TRP A 196 8.08 -6.18 21.63
C TRP A 196 8.90 -5.94 22.89
N ASP A 197 8.47 -4.99 23.71
CA ASP A 197 9.18 -4.61 24.93
C ASP A 197 9.15 -5.72 26.00
N THR A 198 8.30 -6.74 25.85
CA THR A 198 8.27 -7.93 26.72
C THR A 198 9.23 -9.03 26.28
N LEU A 199 9.77 -8.93 25.06
CA LEU A 199 10.63 -9.96 24.48
C LEU A 199 12.09 -9.78 24.88
N SER A 200 12.82 -10.89 24.96
CA SER A 200 14.28 -10.84 25.14
C SER A 200 14.98 -10.21 23.94
N ALA A 201 16.18 -9.70 24.14
CA ALA A 201 17.01 -9.16 23.05
C ALA A 201 17.26 -10.20 21.94
N ASP A 202 17.44 -11.46 22.29
CA ASP A 202 17.63 -12.56 21.34
C ASP A 202 16.36 -12.82 20.53
N ASP A 203 15.20 -12.81 21.16
CA ASP A 203 13.91 -12.97 20.49
C ASP A 203 13.63 -11.79 19.52
N GLN A 204 13.91 -10.57 19.95
CA GLN A 204 13.81 -9.38 19.11
C GLN A 204 14.71 -9.47 17.88
N LYS A 205 15.95 -9.91 18.07
CA LYS A 205 16.92 -10.13 16.99
C LYS A 205 16.42 -11.18 16.01
N ALA A 206 15.90 -12.31 16.52
CA ALA A 206 15.36 -13.39 15.70
C ALA A 206 14.14 -12.90 14.85
N ILE A 207 13.26 -12.10 15.43
CA ILE A 207 12.11 -11.53 14.72
C ILE A 207 12.58 -10.57 13.61
N ARG A 208 13.53 -9.69 13.87
CA ARG A 208 14.12 -8.81 12.86
C ARG A 208 14.77 -9.60 11.73
N GLN A 209 15.51 -10.64 12.07
CA GLN A 209 16.15 -11.52 11.07
C GLN A 209 15.10 -12.24 10.22
N ALA A 210 14.07 -12.80 10.83
CA ALA A 210 12.98 -13.48 10.12
C ALA A 210 12.24 -12.53 9.16
N ALA A 211 11.98 -11.30 9.59
CA ALA A 211 11.36 -10.27 8.75
C ALA A 211 12.25 -9.93 7.55
N LYS A 212 13.54 -9.71 7.77
CA LYS A 212 14.51 -9.43 6.71
C LYS A 212 14.58 -10.56 5.68
N GLU A 213 14.64 -11.80 6.12
CA GLU A 213 14.69 -12.98 5.24
C GLU A 213 13.37 -13.17 4.46
N SER A 214 12.26 -12.71 4.99
CA SER A 214 10.96 -12.85 4.32
C SER A 214 10.81 -11.97 3.09
N VAL A 215 11.55 -10.86 3.00
CA VAL A 215 11.40 -9.87 1.92
C VAL A 215 11.72 -10.46 0.54
N PRO A 216 12.90 -11.06 0.27
CA PRO A 216 13.18 -11.61 -1.04
C PRO A 216 12.27 -12.78 -1.40
N TYR A 217 11.86 -13.59 -0.43
CA TYR A 217 10.87 -14.65 -0.64
C TYR A 217 9.51 -14.08 -1.08
N MET A 218 9.02 -13.07 -0.36
CA MET A 218 7.76 -12.40 -0.66
C MET A 218 7.78 -11.78 -2.07
N ARG A 219 8.88 -11.11 -2.44
CA ARG A 219 9.02 -10.47 -3.75
C ARG A 219 8.93 -11.48 -4.89
N LYS A 220 9.57 -12.64 -4.75
CA LYS A 220 9.49 -13.69 -5.74
C LYS A 220 8.05 -14.17 -5.97
N ILE A 221 7.35 -14.48 -4.89
CA ILE A 221 5.95 -14.91 -5.00
C ILE A 221 5.01 -13.79 -5.44
N TRP A 222 5.35 -12.54 -5.13
CA TRP A 222 4.59 -11.36 -5.57
C TRP A 222 4.71 -11.17 -7.08
N ASP A 223 5.90 -11.21 -7.63
CA ASP A 223 6.12 -11.04 -9.07
C ASP A 223 5.36 -12.12 -9.87
N ASP A 224 5.43 -13.38 -9.44
CA ASP A 224 4.67 -14.49 -10.02
C ASP A 224 3.15 -14.26 -9.88
N ARG A 225 2.71 -13.80 -8.72
CA ARG A 225 1.30 -13.55 -8.44
C ARG A 225 0.75 -12.39 -9.28
N GLU A 226 1.50 -11.31 -9.43
CA GLU A 226 1.11 -10.15 -10.24
C GLU A 226 0.89 -10.54 -11.71
N ALA A 227 1.83 -11.28 -12.29
CA ALA A 227 1.71 -11.78 -13.65
C ALA A 227 0.50 -12.73 -13.84
N LYS A 228 0.29 -13.64 -12.88
CA LYS A 228 -0.85 -14.56 -12.89
C LYS A 228 -2.18 -13.83 -12.76
N SER A 229 -2.25 -12.85 -11.86
CA SER A 229 -3.48 -12.07 -11.66
C SER A 229 -3.86 -11.28 -12.90
N LEU A 230 -2.88 -10.65 -13.58
CA LEU A 230 -3.12 -9.95 -14.84
C LEU A 230 -3.69 -10.89 -15.91
N ALA A 231 -3.12 -12.07 -16.06
CA ALA A 231 -3.63 -13.08 -17.01
C ALA A 231 -5.06 -13.52 -16.66
N THR A 232 -5.34 -13.77 -15.38
CA THR A 232 -6.64 -14.20 -14.87
C THR A 232 -7.71 -13.13 -15.13
N VAL A 233 -7.47 -11.86 -14.82
CA VAL A 233 -8.47 -10.81 -15.01
C VAL A 233 -8.72 -10.52 -16.49
N LYS A 234 -7.71 -10.60 -17.35
CA LYS A 234 -7.88 -10.50 -18.80
C LYS A 234 -8.75 -11.64 -19.34
N ALA A 235 -8.47 -12.88 -18.93
CA ALA A 235 -9.28 -14.05 -19.29
C ALA A 235 -10.71 -13.92 -18.77
N GLY A 236 -10.92 -13.25 -17.63
CA GLY A 236 -12.22 -12.94 -17.05
C GLY A 236 -12.96 -11.78 -17.71
N GLY A 237 -12.41 -11.20 -18.77
CA GLY A 237 -13.04 -10.15 -19.57
C GLY A 237 -12.66 -8.72 -19.17
N SER A 238 -11.65 -8.53 -18.34
CA SER A 238 -11.15 -7.19 -18.03
C SER A 238 -10.44 -6.58 -19.23
N LEU A 239 -10.76 -5.32 -19.48
CA LEU A 239 -10.11 -4.48 -20.49
C LEU A 239 -9.04 -3.63 -19.81
N VAL A 240 -7.79 -4.03 -20.00
CA VAL A 240 -6.62 -3.34 -19.46
C VAL A 240 -6.07 -2.38 -20.52
N THR A 241 -6.09 -1.09 -20.23
CA THR A 241 -5.76 -0.05 -21.23
C THR A 241 -4.73 0.94 -20.69
N GLU A 242 -3.94 1.49 -21.60
CA GLU A 242 -3.02 2.58 -21.29
C GLU A 242 -3.78 3.91 -21.11
N VAL A 243 -3.14 4.84 -20.40
CA VAL A 243 -3.65 6.20 -20.17
C VAL A 243 -2.60 7.24 -20.54
N ASP A 244 -3.04 8.50 -20.68
CA ASP A 244 -2.12 9.63 -20.73
C ASP A 244 -1.57 9.94 -19.32
N LYS A 245 -0.51 9.24 -18.93
CA LYS A 245 0.11 9.40 -17.59
C LYS A 245 0.61 10.82 -17.33
N ALA A 246 1.06 11.52 -18.35
CA ALA A 246 1.60 12.87 -18.21
C ALA A 246 0.55 13.83 -17.64
N SER A 247 -0.72 13.71 -18.06
CA SER A 247 -1.81 14.53 -17.51
C SER A 247 -2.06 14.26 -16.03
N PHE A 248 -1.95 13.01 -15.59
CA PHE A 248 -2.10 12.64 -14.18
C PHE A 248 -0.91 13.12 -13.35
N GLN A 249 0.31 12.95 -13.84
CA GLN A 249 1.52 13.43 -13.17
C GLN A 249 1.49 14.95 -12.95
N ALA A 250 1.11 15.71 -13.99
CA ALA A 250 1.04 17.16 -13.93
C ALA A 250 0.06 17.69 -12.87
N ALA A 251 -0.96 16.91 -12.53
CA ALA A 251 -1.96 17.27 -11.52
C ALA A 251 -1.49 17.05 -10.07
N MET A 252 -0.35 16.40 -9.84
CA MET A 252 0.05 15.94 -8.50
C MET A 252 0.81 16.96 -7.66
N LYS A 253 1.25 18.06 -8.24
CA LYS A 253 1.98 19.10 -7.47
C LYS A 253 1.27 19.53 -6.19
N PRO A 254 -0.06 19.81 -6.17
CA PRO A 254 -0.76 20.20 -4.94
C PRO A 254 -0.69 19.16 -3.82
N VAL A 255 -0.59 17.87 -4.16
CA VAL A 255 -0.47 16.79 -3.18
C VAL A 255 0.89 16.86 -2.49
N TYR A 256 1.96 17.03 -3.25
CA TYR A 256 3.31 17.23 -2.70
C TYR A 256 3.39 18.48 -1.83
N ASP A 257 2.84 19.60 -2.30
CA ASP A 257 2.85 20.88 -1.58
C ASP A 257 2.10 20.78 -0.24
N LYS A 258 1.03 20.01 -0.20
CA LYS A 258 0.20 19.84 1.01
C LYS A 258 0.81 18.89 2.04
N PHE A 259 1.40 17.78 1.61
CA PHE A 259 1.81 16.69 2.52
C PHE A 259 3.30 16.61 2.78
N ILE A 260 4.14 17.09 1.87
CA ILE A 260 5.59 17.11 2.03
C ILE A 260 6.03 18.52 2.44
N THR A 261 5.65 18.90 3.64
CA THR A 261 5.94 20.24 4.19
C THR A 261 7.12 20.25 5.15
N ASP A 262 7.30 19.17 5.91
CA ASP A 262 8.43 19.02 6.84
C ASP A 262 9.75 18.95 6.06
N PRO A 263 10.80 19.72 6.49
CA PRO A 263 12.11 19.69 5.84
C PRO A 263 12.73 18.30 5.75
N LYS A 264 12.52 17.42 6.72
CA LYS A 264 13.01 16.05 6.69
C LYS A 264 12.33 15.22 5.60
N LEU A 265 11.01 15.39 5.44
CA LEU A 265 10.26 14.70 4.38
C LEU A 265 10.64 15.23 2.99
N LYS A 266 10.88 16.54 2.86
CA LYS A 266 11.39 17.14 1.61
C LYS A 266 12.75 16.59 1.22
N ASP A 267 13.67 16.52 2.19
CA ASP A 267 14.99 15.92 1.99
C ASP A 267 14.87 14.44 1.57
N MET A 268 14.01 13.68 2.22
CA MET A 268 13.78 12.28 1.91
C MET A 268 13.27 12.09 0.46
N VAL A 269 12.28 12.87 0.05
CA VAL A 269 11.76 12.86 -1.33
C VAL A 269 12.88 13.18 -2.33
N LYS A 270 13.68 14.19 -2.07
CA LYS A 270 14.81 14.56 -2.93
C LYS A 270 15.84 13.43 -3.03
N ARG A 271 16.24 12.85 -1.91
CA ARG A 271 17.16 11.71 -1.89
C ARG A 271 16.64 10.51 -2.70
N ILE A 272 15.34 10.26 -2.64
CA ILE A 272 14.69 9.21 -3.44
C ILE A 272 14.79 9.52 -4.93
N GLN A 273 14.49 10.76 -5.33
CA GLN A 273 14.57 11.20 -6.73
C GLN A 273 15.99 11.16 -7.29
N ASP A 274 17.00 11.31 -6.45
CA ASP A 274 18.42 11.24 -6.83
C ASP A 274 18.94 9.80 -6.99
N ILE A 275 18.22 8.79 -6.50
CA ILE A 275 18.55 7.36 -6.68
C ILE A 275 18.14 6.96 -8.11
N LYS A 276 19.12 6.39 -8.86
CA LYS A 276 18.92 5.87 -10.22
C LYS A 276 18.65 4.38 -10.21
#